data_6f27680542fd7b3ac15c9d27c019ad03
#
_entry.id   6f27680542fd7b3ac15c9d27c019ad03
#
_cell.length_a   1.000
_cell.length_b   1.000
_cell.length_c   1.000
_cell.angle_alpha   90.00
_cell.angle_beta   90.00
_cell.angle_gamma   90.00
#
_symmetry.space_group_name_H-M   'P 1'
#
loop_
_entity.id
_entity.type
_entity.pdbx_description
1 polymer ?
#
loop_
_entity_poly.entity_id
_entity_poly.type
_entity_poly.pdbx_seq_one_letter_code
_entity_poly.pdbx_strand_id
1 'polypeptide(L)'
;MAKSLSSGDIKELSSGLEKLEVKDSPVVCFGEVLIDFVPTVGGVSLAEAPAFKKAPGGAPANVAVGIARLGGSSAFIGKVGDDEFGYMLVDILKQNNVDCSGVRFDPNARTALAFVTLRADGEREFLFFRHPSADMLLTEAELEVKVIEQAKIFHYGSISLIDEPSKSAHLAALKHARKCGCILSYDPNLRLPLWPSPEAARDGIMSIWDQSDIVKISEDEITFLTGGDDPYDDNVVLKKLFRPNFKLLIVTEGSEGCRYYTQKFRGRVAGMKASPVDTTGAGDAFVSGILFSIASDSTLFQDEQRLRDALRFANACGALTVMERGAIPALPTKEAVHNMLSKAATV
;
A
#
# COMPACT_ATOMS: atom_id res chain seq x y z
N MET A 1 -50.24 14.57 34.11
CA MET A 1 -49.32 15.69 34.39
C MET A 1 -47.92 15.28 33.89
N ALA A 2 -47.51 15.74 32.74
CA ALA A 2 -46.16 15.53 32.21
C ALA A 2 -45.23 16.59 32.80
N LYS A 3 -44.20 16.23 33.54
CA LYS A 3 -43.15 17.14 34.00
C LYS A 3 -42.29 17.52 32.81
N SER A 4 -42.27 18.81 32.48
CA SER A 4 -41.34 19.37 31.48
C SER A 4 -39.94 19.36 32.13
N LEU A 5 -38.98 18.78 31.38
CA LEU A 5 -37.55 18.85 31.73
C LEU A 5 -37.07 20.29 31.62
N SER A 6 -36.27 20.77 32.55
CA SER A 6 -35.75 22.12 32.56
C SER A 6 -34.57 22.26 31.57
N SER A 7 -34.32 23.49 31.12
CA SER A 7 -33.20 23.79 30.22
C SER A 7 -31.80 23.47 30.81
N GLY A 8 -31.72 23.23 32.14
CA GLY A 8 -30.53 22.75 32.82
C GLY A 8 -30.25 21.27 32.56
N ASP A 9 -31.29 20.43 32.62
CA ASP A 9 -31.19 18.98 32.40
C ASP A 9 -30.78 18.64 30.97
N ILE A 10 -31.12 19.48 29.99
CA ILE A 10 -30.70 19.29 28.58
C ILE A 10 -29.23 19.68 28.39
N LYS A 11 -28.69 20.62 29.16
CA LYS A 11 -27.28 20.99 29.11
C LYS A 11 -26.36 19.95 29.77
N GLU A 12 -26.80 19.30 30.85
CA GLU A 12 -26.03 18.20 31.48
C GLU A 12 -26.04 16.93 30.62
N LEU A 13 -27.13 16.64 29.90
CA LEU A 13 -27.19 15.56 28.93
C LEU A 13 -26.34 15.83 27.67
N SER A 14 -26.10 17.09 27.30
CA SER A 14 -25.24 17.45 26.17
C SER A 14 -23.76 17.54 26.53
N SER A 15 -23.39 17.72 27.80
CA SER A 15 -21.99 17.72 28.25
C SER A 15 -21.44 16.31 28.57
N GLY A 16 -22.31 15.31 28.72
CA GLY A 16 -21.93 13.91 28.94
C GLY A 16 -21.69 13.11 27.65
N LEU A 17 -21.96 13.69 26.48
CA LEU A 17 -21.53 13.23 25.17
C LEU A 17 -20.22 13.96 24.80
N GLU A 18 -19.21 13.95 25.65
CA GLU A 18 -17.84 13.98 25.17
C GLU A 18 -17.74 12.84 24.16
N LYS A 19 -17.63 13.21 22.88
CA LYS A 19 -17.27 12.32 21.81
C LYS A 19 -16.10 11.48 22.32
N LEU A 20 -16.37 10.25 22.69
CA LEU A 20 -15.39 9.19 22.50
C LEU A 20 -15.10 9.27 20.99
N GLU A 21 -14.05 10.00 20.62
CA GLU A 21 -13.40 9.77 19.34
C GLU A 21 -13.02 8.30 19.38
N VAL A 22 -13.85 7.47 18.78
CA VAL A 22 -13.47 6.11 18.42
C VAL A 22 -12.34 6.36 17.43
N LYS A 23 -11.12 6.36 17.94
CA LYS A 23 -9.91 6.44 17.13
C LYS A 23 -10.03 5.23 16.21
N ASP A 24 -10.40 5.47 14.94
CA ASP A 24 -10.57 4.40 13.97
C ASP A 24 -9.30 3.56 13.99
N SER A 25 -9.45 2.26 14.21
CA SER A 25 -8.31 1.35 14.27
C SER A 25 -7.51 1.46 12.98
N PRO A 26 -6.19 1.73 13.03
CA PRO A 26 -5.41 2.11 11.87
C PRO A 26 -5.23 0.96 10.87
N VAL A 27 -4.95 1.31 9.62
CA VAL A 27 -4.28 0.41 8.69
C VAL A 27 -2.79 0.51 8.98
N VAL A 28 -2.19 -0.58 9.43
CA VAL A 28 -0.75 -0.66 9.69
C VAL A 28 -0.05 -1.19 8.45
N CYS A 29 0.88 -0.41 7.91
CA CYS A 29 1.70 -0.78 6.76
C CYS A 29 3.10 -1.17 7.23
N PHE A 30 3.57 -2.34 6.79
CA PHE A 30 4.85 -2.92 7.17
C PHE A 30 5.76 -3.08 5.96
N GLY A 31 6.99 -2.60 6.04
CA GLY A 31 8.01 -2.86 5.03
C GLY A 31 9.01 -1.72 4.87
N GLU A 32 9.43 -1.50 3.63
CA GLU A 32 10.45 -0.53 3.28
C GLU A 32 9.89 0.90 3.14
N VAL A 33 10.75 1.85 3.46
CA VAL A 33 10.67 3.25 3.07
C VAL A 33 12.06 3.67 2.59
N LEU A 34 12.13 4.31 1.44
CA LEU A 34 13.39 4.59 0.76
C LEU A 34 13.32 5.90 -0.06
N ILE A 35 14.42 6.28 -0.66
CA ILE A 35 14.47 7.41 -1.58
C ILE A 35 14.74 6.91 -2.99
N ASP A 36 13.84 7.26 -3.91
CA ASP A 36 14.07 7.12 -5.34
C ASP A 36 14.82 8.35 -5.88
N PHE A 37 15.91 8.13 -6.59
CA PHE A 37 16.62 9.12 -7.35
C PHE A 37 16.28 8.98 -8.83
N VAL A 38 15.54 9.96 -9.35
CA VAL A 38 15.06 9.97 -10.74
C VAL A 38 15.86 11.00 -11.53
N PRO A 39 16.45 10.66 -12.71
CA PRO A 39 17.19 11.62 -13.52
C PRO A 39 16.33 12.82 -13.90
N THR A 40 16.96 14.00 -13.94
CA THR A 40 16.29 15.22 -14.39
C THR A 40 16.08 15.26 -15.90
N VAL A 41 16.78 14.38 -16.63
CA VAL A 41 16.69 14.22 -18.11
C VAL A 41 16.26 12.78 -18.39
N GLY A 42 15.22 12.58 -19.19
CA GLY A 42 14.76 11.26 -19.61
C GLY A 42 15.56 10.71 -20.79
N GLY A 43 15.51 9.38 -21.00
CA GLY A 43 16.13 8.70 -22.14
C GLY A 43 17.65 8.49 -22.03
N VAL A 44 18.23 8.76 -20.85
CA VAL A 44 19.66 8.58 -20.57
C VAL A 44 19.86 7.42 -19.59
N SER A 45 21.02 6.78 -19.63
CA SER A 45 21.42 5.80 -18.61
C SER A 45 21.70 6.48 -17.27
N LEU A 46 21.79 5.69 -16.19
CA LEU A 46 22.15 6.21 -14.87
C LEU A 46 23.54 6.89 -14.87
N ALA A 47 24.49 6.38 -15.67
CA ALA A 47 25.84 6.93 -15.77
C ALA A 47 25.89 8.26 -16.53
N GLU A 48 24.97 8.47 -17.47
CA GLU A 48 24.90 9.69 -18.31
C GLU A 48 24.04 10.79 -17.69
N ALA A 49 23.26 10.47 -16.68
CA ALA A 49 22.37 11.42 -16.03
C ALA A 49 23.15 12.57 -15.36
N PRO A 50 22.93 13.83 -15.77
CA PRO A 50 23.70 14.95 -15.24
C PRO A 50 23.30 15.33 -13.81
N ALA A 51 22.07 14.98 -13.38
CA ALA A 51 21.55 15.23 -12.04
C ALA A 51 20.33 14.32 -11.77
N PHE A 52 20.03 14.17 -10.46
CA PHE A 52 18.90 13.40 -10.00
C PHE A 52 18.01 14.23 -9.07
N LYS A 53 16.70 14.04 -9.20
CA LYS A 53 15.71 14.53 -8.24
C LYS A 53 15.38 13.39 -7.27
N LYS A 54 15.47 13.66 -5.97
CA LYS A 54 15.06 12.71 -4.95
C LYS A 54 13.56 12.73 -4.76
N ALA A 55 12.96 11.56 -4.59
CA ALA A 55 11.55 11.38 -4.29
C ALA A 55 11.40 10.32 -3.17
N PRO A 56 10.60 10.59 -2.12
CA PRO A 56 10.28 9.57 -1.12
C PRO A 56 9.46 8.46 -1.77
N GLY A 57 9.78 7.21 -1.42
CA GLY A 57 9.17 6.00 -1.96
C GLY A 57 9.16 4.86 -0.95
N GLY A 58 8.88 3.66 -1.45
CA GLY A 58 8.61 2.46 -0.67
C GLY A 58 7.12 2.15 -0.67
N ALA A 59 6.74 1.00 -1.24
CA ALA A 59 5.33 0.70 -1.48
C ALA A 59 4.47 0.74 -0.20
N PRO A 60 4.84 0.09 0.91
CA PRO A 60 4.05 0.15 2.14
C PRO A 60 3.97 1.58 2.73
N ALA A 61 5.02 2.37 2.61
CA ALA A 61 5.02 3.77 3.05
C ALA A 61 4.10 4.64 2.18
N ASN A 62 4.10 4.42 0.86
CA ASN A 62 3.18 5.08 -0.06
C ASN A 62 1.72 4.77 0.31
N VAL A 63 1.41 3.50 0.61
CA VAL A 63 0.06 3.08 1.04
C VAL A 63 -0.34 3.76 2.35
N ALA A 64 0.55 3.82 3.34
CA ALA A 64 0.27 4.49 4.62
C ALA A 64 -0.07 5.98 4.41
N VAL A 65 0.73 6.69 3.62
CA VAL A 65 0.49 8.11 3.28
C VAL A 65 -0.80 8.27 2.49
N GLY A 66 -1.06 7.39 1.51
CA GLY A 66 -2.28 7.44 0.71
C GLY A 66 -3.53 7.32 1.57
N ILE A 67 -3.58 6.38 2.51
CA ILE A 67 -4.69 6.21 3.45
C ILE A 67 -4.88 7.47 4.30
N ALA A 68 -3.80 8.04 4.84
CA ALA A 68 -3.87 9.25 5.65
C ALA A 68 -4.40 10.44 4.85
N ARG A 69 -3.97 10.63 3.59
CA ARG A 69 -4.48 11.69 2.69
C ARG A 69 -5.94 11.53 2.31
N LEU A 70 -6.44 10.29 2.29
CA LEU A 70 -7.86 10.00 2.12
C LEU A 70 -8.69 10.25 3.39
N GLY A 71 -8.03 10.63 4.49
CA GLY A 71 -8.67 10.91 5.79
C GLY A 71 -8.83 9.69 6.69
N GLY A 72 -8.15 8.58 6.37
CA GLY A 72 -8.09 7.39 7.21
C GLY A 72 -6.97 7.47 8.26
N SER A 73 -7.02 6.56 9.23
CA SER A 73 -5.95 6.37 10.21
C SER A 73 -4.94 5.35 9.67
N SER A 74 -3.65 5.68 9.67
CA SER A 74 -2.59 4.78 9.24
C SER A 74 -1.36 4.86 10.14
N ALA A 75 -0.63 3.74 10.24
CA ALA A 75 0.65 3.64 10.92
C ALA A 75 1.66 2.93 10.02
N PHE A 76 2.94 3.21 10.21
CA PHE A 76 4.02 2.58 9.47
C PHE A 76 5.01 1.88 10.41
N ILE A 77 5.35 0.63 10.07
CA ILE A 77 6.39 -0.16 10.74
C ILE A 77 7.49 -0.45 9.72
N GLY A 78 8.70 -0.04 10.04
CA GLY A 78 9.88 -0.24 9.22
C GLY A 78 11.12 0.32 9.88
N LYS A 79 12.25 0.32 9.14
CA LYS A 79 13.52 0.79 9.67
C LYS A 79 14.25 1.66 8.66
N VAL A 80 14.82 2.76 9.10
CA VAL A 80 15.63 3.70 8.33
C VAL A 80 16.99 3.87 8.97
N GLY A 81 17.96 4.42 8.25
CA GLY A 81 19.24 4.79 8.83
C GLY A 81 19.11 5.95 9.80
N ASP A 82 19.96 5.97 10.81
CA ASP A 82 20.21 7.15 11.65
C ASP A 82 21.05 8.16 10.84
N ASP A 83 20.39 8.74 9.83
CA ASP A 83 20.98 9.67 8.87
C ASP A 83 19.95 10.71 8.38
N GLU A 84 20.43 11.74 7.68
CA GLU A 84 19.59 12.84 7.17
C GLU A 84 18.44 12.35 6.26
N PHE A 85 18.64 11.25 5.54
CA PHE A 85 17.59 10.70 4.69
C PHE A 85 16.54 9.95 5.49
N GLY A 86 16.95 9.22 6.52
CA GLY A 86 16.03 8.57 7.46
C GLY A 86 15.14 9.56 8.19
N TYR A 87 15.74 10.64 8.72
CA TYR A 87 14.98 11.72 9.35
C TYR A 87 14.01 12.39 8.39
N MET A 88 14.47 12.71 7.17
CA MET A 88 13.61 13.29 6.14
C MET A 88 12.40 12.41 5.80
N LEU A 89 12.60 11.11 5.65
CA LEU A 89 11.51 10.17 5.33
C LEU A 89 10.49 10.09 6.47
N VAL A 90 10.96 9.99 7.72
CA VAL A 90 10.07 9.95 8.89
C VAL A 90 9.30 11.25 9.04
N ASP A 91 9.93 12.39 8.78
CA ASP A 91 9.26 13.70 8.82
C ASP A 91 8.18 13.81 7.73
N ILE A 92 8.44 13.29 6.53
CA ILE A 92 7.43 13.24 5.46
C ILE A 92 6.22 12.37 5.88
N LEU A 93 6.45 11.21 6.49
CA LEU A 93 5.37 10.38 7.02
C LEU A 93 4.56 11.12 8.07
N LYS A 94 5.20 11.75 9.05
CA LYS A 94 4.55 12.55 10.11
C LYS A 94 3.77 13.73 9.55
N GLN A 95 4.33 14.48 8.59
CA GLN A 95 3.65 15.60 7.92
C GLN A 95 2.40 15.17 7.17
N ASN A 96 2.31 13.89 6.77
CA ASN A 96 1.12 13.29 6.18
C ASN A 96 0.23 12.58 7.22
N ASN A 97 0.43 12.82 8.52
CA ASN A 97 -0.36 12.25 9.63
C ASN A 97 -0.29 10.72 9.75
N VAL A 98 0.81 10.11 9.31
CA VAL A 98 1.08 8.68 9.53
C VAL A 98 1.68 8.50 10.93
N ASP A 99 1.18 7.57 11.72
CA ASP A 99 1.81 7.19 12.99
C ASP A 99 3.12 6.45 12.72
N CYS A 100 4.23 7.03 13.20
CA CYS A 100 5.58 6.51 13.03
C CYS A 100 6.15 5.85 14.30
N SER A 101 5.31 5.53 15.30
CA SER A 101 5.77 4.89 16.55
C SER A 101 6.41 3.53 16.32
N GLY A 102 6.06 2.86 15.20
CA GLY A 102 6.67 1.61 14.74
C GLY A 102 7.95 1.76 13.93
N VAL A 103 8.45 2.98 13.67
CA VAL A 103 9.68 3.20 12.92
C VAL A 103 10.91 3.08 13.82
N ARG A 104 11.95 2.42 13.33
CA ARG A 104 13.25 2.28 14.01
C ARG A 104 14.35 2.98 13.21
N PHE A 105 15.37 3.46 13.92
CA PHE A 105 16.59 4.04 13.34
C PHE A 105 17.77 3.09 13.56
N ASP A 106 18.50 2.80 12.51
CA ASP A 106 19.70 1.97 12.59
C ASP A 106 20.95 2.86 12.66
N PRO A 107 21.78 2.76 13.72
CA PRO A 107 22.95 3.60 13.85
C PRO A 107 24.13 3.18 12.93
N ASN A 108 24.09 1.98 12.38
CA ASN A 108 25.20 1.39 11.64
C ASN A 108 24.93 1.24 10.14
N ALA A 109 23.65 1.12 9.75
CA ALA A 109 23.25 0.99 8.35
C ALA A 109 22.61 2.28 7.82
N ARG A 110 22.75 2.52 6.52
CA ARG A 110 22.21 3.70 5.86
C ARG A 110 20.78 3.48 5.39
N THR A 111 20.05 4.58 5.25
CA THR A 111 18.73 4.59 4.60
C THR A 111 18.84 4.04 3.18
N ALA A 112 17.89 3.22 2.76
CA ALA A 112 17.83 2.61 1.44
C ALA A 112 17.68 3.67 0.34
N LEU A 113 18.43 3.51 -0.75
CA LEU A 113 18.34 4.35 -1.94
C LEU A 113 18.08 3.48 -3.16
N ALA A 114 17.26 3.97 -4.07
CA ALA A 114 17.07 3.41 -5.39
C ALA A 114 17.32 4.49 -6.45
N PHE A 115 18.06 4.14 -7.48
CA PHE A 115 18.21 4.98 -8.68
C PHE A 115 17.36 4.35 -9.78
N VAL A 116 16.49 5.15 -10.37
CA VAL A 116 15.52 4.69 -11.37
C VAL A 116 15.67 5.54 -12.61
N THR A 117 15.86 4.94 -13.78
CA THR A 117 15.81 5.65 -15.04
C THR A 117 14.79 5.02 -15.99
N LEU A 118 14.23 5.85 -16.85
CA LEU A 118 13.43 5.43 -17.99
C LEU A 118 14.31 5.58 -19.23
N ARG A 119 14.71 4.47 -19.83
CA ARG A 119 15.53 4.44 -21.03
C ARG A 119 14.73 4.91 -22.26
N ALA A 120 15.44 5.22 -23.33
CA ALA A 120 14.82 5.70 -24.56
C ALA A 120 13.89 4.65 -25.22
N ASP A 121 14.13 3.36 -24.96
CA ASP A 121 13.29 2.23 -25.38
C ASP A 121 12.04 2.03 -24.51
N GLY A 122 11.88 2.82 -23.43
CA GLY A 122 10.77 2.73 -22.47
C GLY A 122 11.04 1.76 -21.32
N GLU A 123 12.13 1.02 -21.33
CA GLU A 123 12.52 0.16 -20.22
C GLU A 123 12.97 0.98 -19.00
N ARG A 124 12.66 0.47 -17.81
CA ARG A 124 13.13 1.02 -16.54
C ARG A 124 14.38 0.29 -16.09
N GLU A 125 15.42 1.03 -15.79
CA GLU A 125 16.62 0.52 -15.14
C GLU A 125 16.60 0.91 -13.67
N PHE A 126 16.93 -0.05 -12.80
CA PHE A 126 16.97 0.15 -11.35
C PHE A 126 18.36 -0.20 -10.82
N LEU A 127 18.90 0.66 -9.97
CA LEU A 127 20.10 0.40 -9.19
C LEU A 127 19.79 0.64 -7.71
N PHE A 128 19.82 -0.43 -6.92
CA PHE A 128 19.50 -0.38 -5.50
C PHE A 128 20.75 -0.35 -4.65
N PHE A 129 20.85 0.63 -3.75
CA PHE A 129 21.87 0.69 -2.72
C PHE A 129 21.32 0.10 -1.42
N ARG A 130 21.37 -1.23 -1.33
CA ARG A 130 20.85 -2.05 -0.23
C ARG A 130 21.82 -3.21 0.09
N HIS A 131 23.04 -2.91 0.66
CA HIS A 131 24.09 -3.92 0.90
C HIS A 131 24.76 -3.85 2.27
N PRO A 132 24.07 -4.10 3.40
CA PRO A 132 22.66 -3.94 3.66
C PRO A 132 22.26 -2.46 3.85
N SER A 133 21.03 -2.13 3.59
CA SER A 133 20.40 -0.89 4.06
C SER A 133 19.59 -1.17 5.33
N ALA A 134 19.23 -0.11 6.05
CA ALA A 134 18.58 -0.22 7.35
C ALA A 134 17.26 -1.00 7.32
N ASP A 135 16.45 -0.86 6.25
CA ASP A 135 15.18 -1.55 6.09
C ASP A 135 15.31 -3.09 6.01
N MET A 136 16.48 -3.59 5.60
CA MET A 136 16.79 -5.02 5.60
C MET A 136 17.15 -5.55 7.00
N LEU A 137 17.41 -4.69 7.97
CA LEU A 137 17.94 -5.02 9.28
C LEU A 137 16.94 -4.90 10.42
N LEU A 138 15.64 -4.72 10.12
CA LEU A 138 14.60 -4.77 11.15
C LEU A 138 14.53 -6.17 11.74
N THR A 139 14.62 -6.26 13.07
CA THR A 139 14.56 -7.53 13.80
C THR A 139 13.20 -7.70 14.49
N GLU A 140 12.87 -8.94 14.86
CA GLU A 140 11.65 -9.25 15.61
C GLU A 140 11.60 -8.50 16.95
N ALA A 141 12.73 -8.35 17.64
CA ALA A 141 12.81 -7.65 18.92
C ALA A 141 12.52 -6.14 18.84
N GLU A 142 12.64 -5.55 17.64
CA GLU A 142 12.40 -4.12 17.39
C GLU A 142 10.93 -3.83 16.99
N LEU A 143 10.12 -4.86 16.80
CA LEU A 143 8.71 -4.68 16.43
C LEU A 143 7.94 -3.95 17.53
N GLU A 144 7.21 -2.90 17.14
CA GLU A 144 6.25 -2.25 18.03
C GLU A 144 4.92 -3.01 17.99
N VAL A 145 4.83 -4.08 18.79
CA VAL A 145 3.69 -5.00 18.80
C VAL A 145 2.38 -4.29 19.12
N LYS A 146 2.42 -3.24 19.96
CA LYS A 146 1.22 -2.46 20.32
C LYS A 146 0.58 -1.78 19.11
N VAL A 147 1.37 -1.35 18.13
CA VAL A 147 0.85 -0.78 16.88
C VAL A 147 0.11 -1.85 16.09
N ILE A 148 0.65 -3.07 16.05
CA ILE A 148 0.01 -4.20 15.36
C ILE A 148 -1.30 -4.61 16.07
N GLU A 149 -1.31 -4.62 17.40
CA GLU A 149 -2.48 -5.00 18.21
C GLU A 149 -3.68 -4.06 18.02
N GLN A 150 -3.43 -2.81 17.65
CA GLN A 150 -4.47 -1.81 17.38
C GLN A 150 -4.97 -1.82 15.93
N ALA A 151 -4.31 -2.58 15.05
CA ALA A 151 -4.60 -2.56 13.62
C ALA A 151 -5.94 -3.22 13.29
N LYS A 152 -6.72 -2.59 12.42
CA LYS A 152 -7.85 -3.22 11.72
C LYS A 152 -7.38 -4.03 10.53
N ILE A 153 -6.41 -3.48 9.78
CA ILE A 153 -5.79 -4.10 8.61
C ILE A 153 -4.27 -4.02 8.80
N PHE A 154 -3.58 -5.13 8.51
CA PHE A 154 -2.14 -5.18 8.43
C PHE A 154 -1.73 -5.42 6.97
N HIS A 155 -1.07 -4.41 6.37
CA HIS A 155 -0.69 -4.40 4.95
C HIS A 155 0.82 -4.52 4.79
N TYR A 156 1.25 -5.31 3.81
CA TYR A 156 2.66 -5.62 3.57
C TYR A 156 2.93 -5.97 2.11
N GLY A 157 4.21 -5.82 1.71
CA GLY A 157 4.75 -6.24 0.42
C GLY A 157 5.63 -7.49 0.52
N SER A 158 6.44 -7.74 -0.52
CA SER A 158 7.34 -8.91 -0.56
C SER A 158 8.82 -8.59 -0.32
N ILE A 159 9.23 -7.33 -0.39
CA ILE A 159 10.67 -6.96 -0.31
C ILE A 159 11.29 -7.38 1.02
N SER A 160 10.58 -7.27 2.12
CA SER A 160 11.04 -7.69 3.45
C SER A 160 11.11 -9.21 3.65
N LEU A 161 10.72 -10.02 2.65
CA LEU A 161 10.84 -11.47 2.66
C LEU A 161 12.18 -11.97 2.04
N ILE A 162 12.98 -11.08 1.47
CA ILE A 162 14.17 -11.44 0.69
C ILE A 162 15.30 -11.90 1.60
N ASP A 163 15.64 -11.10 2.61
CA ASP A 163 16.81 -11.28 3.45
C ASP A 163 16.51 -11.32 4.94
N GLU A 164 17.36 -11.99 5.71
CA GLU A 164 17.36 -11.91 7.17
C GLU A 164 18.12 -10.64 7.64
N PRO A 165 17.73 -10.05 8.78
CA PRO A 165 16.68 -10.47 9.73
C PRO A 165 15.28 -9.97 9.38
N SER A 166 15.11 -9.12 8.34
CA SER A 166 13.81 -8.53 8.00
C SER A 166 12.74 -9.56 7.68
N LYS A 167 13.10 -10.69 7.09
CA LYS A 167 12.20 -11.82 6.82
C LYS A 167 11.61 -12.39 8.11
N SER A 168 12.45 -12.68 9.09
CA SER A 168 12.01 -13.18 10.40
C SER A 168 11.11 -12.17 11.11
N ALA A 169 11.45 -10.87 11.07
CA ALA A 169 10.62 -9.80 11.61
C ALA A 169 9.25 -9.72 10.92
N HIS A 170 9.22 -9.83 9.59
CA HIS A 170 7.98 -9.85 8.82
C HIS A 170 7.07 -11.02 9.23
N LEU A 171 7.62 -12.24 9.28
CA LEU A 171 6.84 -13.42 9.67
C LEU A 171 6.32 -13.32 11.10
N ALA A 172 7.11 -12.76 12.02
CA ALA A 172 6.67 -12.50 13.39
C ALA A 172 5.54 -11.44 13.43
N ALA A 173 5.67 -10.34 12.69
CA ALA A 173 4.63 -9.32 12.58
C ALA A 173 3.31 -9.89 12.02
N LEU A 174 3.37 -10.71 10.96
CA LEU A 174 2.21 -11.42 10.41
C LEU A 174 1.54 -12.32 11.46
N LYS A 175 2.34 -13.07 12.22
CA LYS A 175 1.82 -13.95 13.28
C LYS A 175 1.10 -13.14 14.37
N HIS A 176 1.66 -11.99 14.78
CA HIS A 176 1.01 -11.08 15.73
C HIS A 176 -0.29 -10.53 15.17
N ALA A 177 -0.28 -9.97 13.96
CA ALA A 177 -1.46 -9.40 13.31
C ALA A 177 -2.59 -10.42 13.17
N ARG A 178 -2.28 -11.65 12.75
CA ARG A 178 -3.26 -12.74 12.69
C ARG A 178 -3.84 -13.09 14.04
N LYS A 179 -3.00 -13.17 15.09
CA LYS A 179 -3.44 -13.47 16.46
C LYS A 179 -4.40 -12.40 17.00
N CYS A 180 -4.20 -11.16 16.61
CA CYS A 180 -5.06 -10.02 16.98
C CYS A 180 -6.33 -9.91 16.13
N GLY A 181 -6.50 -10.76 15.12
CA GLY A 181 -7.68 -10.75 14.25
C GLY A 181 -7.66 -9.65 13.18
N CYS A 182 -6.50 -9.09 12.88
CA CYS A 182 -6.34 -8.13 11.79
C CYS A 182 -6.68 -8.77 10.44
N ILE A 183 -7.24 -7.99 9.53
CA ILE A 183 -7.33 -8.37 8.11
C ILE A 183 -5.93 -8.26 7.51
N LEU A 184 -5.42 -9.33 6.93
CA LEU A 184 -4.10 -9.39 6.32
C LEU A 184 -4.17 -9.03 4.83
N SER A 185 -3.53 -7.92 4.43
CA SER A 185 -3.52 -7.40 3.07
C SER A 185 -2.14 -7.49 2.46
N TYR A 186 -2.01 -8.17 1.34
CA TYR A 186 -0.77 -8.45 0.64
C TYR A 186 -0.76 -7.86 -0.77
N ASP A 187 0.24 -7.04 -1.07
CA ASP A 187 0.62 -6.66 -2.42
C ASP A 187 2.07 -7.12 -2.64
N PRO A 188 2.32 -8.19 -3.39
CA PRO A 188 3.69 -8.66 -3.64
C PRO A 188 4.59 -7.56 -4.18
N ASN A 189 4.06 -6.75 -5.07
CA ASN A 189 4.76 -5.61 -5.66
C ASN A 189 6.17 -6.00 -6.12
N LEU A 190 6.24 -7.01 -6.96
CA LEU A 190 7.47 -7.68 -7.39
C LEU A 190 8.53 -6.70 -7.87
N ARG A 191 9.71 -6.80 -7.28
CA ARG A 191 10.95 -6.13 -7.71
C ARG A 191 11.99 -7.18 -8.00
N LEU A 192 11.87 -7.86 -9.15
CA LEU A 192 12.73 -8.98 -9.53
C LEU A 192 14.22 -8.71 -9.36
N PRO A 193 14.78 -7.52 -9.68
CA PRO A 193 16.20 -7.23 -9.48
C PRO A 193 16.69 -7.29 -8.02
N LEU A 194 15.79 -7.30 -7.03
CA LEU A 194 16.16 -7.45 -5.62
C LEU A 194 16.26 -8.91 -5.16
N TRP A 195 15.70 -9.83 -5.92
CA TRP A 195 15.69 -11.25 -5.58
C TRP A 195 16.91 -11.97 -6.16
N PRO A 196 17.42 -13.03 -5.47
CA PRO A 196 18.57 -13.80 -5.95
C PRO A 196 18.33 -14.49 -7.30
N SER A 197 17.08 -14.91 -7.55
CA SER A 197 16.65 -15.49 -8.82
C SER A 197 15.13 -15.36 -9.00
N PRO A 198 14.60 -15.55 -10.23
CA PRO A 198 13.15 -15.59 -10.47
C PRO A 198 12.44 -16.69 -9.66
N GLU A 199 13.07 -17.83 -9.47
CA GLU A 199 12.53 -18.94 -8.68
C GLU A 199 12.44 -18.55 -7.20
N ALA A 200 13.52 -17.96 -6.64
CA ALA A 200 13.53 -17.46 -5.27
C ALA A 200 12.47 -16.39 -5.03
N ALA A 201 12.23 -15.53 -6.02
CA ALA A 201 11.16 -14.52 -5.96
C ALA A 201 9.77 -15.18 -5.91
N ARG A 202 9.51 -16.14 -6.79
CA ARG A 202 8.23 -16.85 -6.82
C ARG A 202 7.99 -17.61 -5.53
N ASP A 203 8.98 -18.38 -5.08
CA ASP A 203 8.89 -19.17 -3.84
C ASP A 203 8.71 -18.27 -2.62
N GLY A 204 9.47 -17.18 -2.54
CA GLY A 204 9.37 -16.20 -1.47
C GLY A 204 8.00 -15.54 -1.41
N ILE A 205 7.48 -15.06 -2.55
CA ILE A 205 6.14 -14.45 -2.65
C ILE A 205 5.06 -15.45 -2.27
N MET A 206 5.13 -16.67 -2.78
CA MET A 206 4.12 -17.71 -2.52
C MET A 206 4.21 -18.30 -1.10
N SER A 207 5.31 -18.13 -0.38
CA SER A 207 5.51 -18.69 0.97
C SER A 207 4.53 -18.20 2.01
N ILE A 208 3.99 -16.97 1.84
CA ILE A 208 2.99 -16.36 2.73
C ILE A 208 1.64 -16.16 2.07
N TRP A 209 1.47 -16.64 0.82
CA TRP A 209 0.27 -16.42 0.01
C TRP A 209 -1.00 -16.84 0.74
N ASP A 210 -1.02 -18.06 1.26
CA ASP A 210 -2.17 -18.64 1.95
C ASP A 210 -2.44 -17.99 3.32
N GLN A 211 -1.58 -17.08 3.75
CA GLN A 211 -1.77 -16.35 4.99
C GLN A 211 -2.57 -15.05 4.81
N SER A 212 -2.84 -14.62 3.59
CA SER A 212 -3.49 -13.35 3.30
C SER A 212 -5.01 -13.49 3.28
N ASP A 213 -5.72 -12.40 3.63
CA ASP A 213 -7.17 -12.25 3.46
C ASP A 213 -7.49 -11.49 2.18
N ILE A 214 -6.66 -10.48 1.87
CA ILE A 214 -6.76 -9.63 0.69
C ILE A 214 -5.44 -9.73 -0.05
N VAL A 215 -5.51 -10.00 -1.35
CA VAL A 215 -4.33 -9.97 -2.23
C VAL A 215 -4.62 -9.04 -3.40
N LYS A 216 -3.69 -8.14 -3.71
CA LYS A 216 -3.70 -7.37 -4.97
C LYS A 216 -2.45 -7.73 -5.76
N ILE A 217 -2.63 -8.01 -7.04
CA ILE A 217 -1.56 -8.28 -8.02
C ILE A 217 -1.86 -7.52 -9.33
N SER A 218 -0.83 -7.35 -10.16
CA SER A 218 -0.97 -6.89 -11.54
C SER A 218 -1.06 -8.05 -12.52
N GLU A 219 -1.45 -7.78 -13.77
CA GLU A 219 -1.39 -8.75 -14.86
C GLU A 219 0.02 -9.31 -15.09
N ASP A 220 1.05 -8.47 -14.99
CA ASP A 220 2.45 -8.90 -15.14
C ASP A 220 2.85 -9.88 -14.02
N GLU A 221 2.39 -9.61 -12.80
CA GLU A 221 2.64 -10.51 -11.66
C GLU A 221 1.93 -11.85 -11.82
N ILE A 222 0.74 -11.90 -12.44
CA ILE A 222 0.10 -13.17 -12.77
C ILE A 222 1.00 -13.99 -13.68
N THR A 223 1.43 -13.41 -14.80
CA THR A 223 2.32 -14.07 -15.77
C THR A 223 3.57 -14.61 -15.08
N PHE A 224 4.18 -13.80 -14.21
CA PHE A 224 5.36 -14.20 -13.46
C PHE A 224 5.09 -15.35 -12.46
N LEU A 225 4.06 -15.22 -11.64
CA LEU A 225 3.75 -16.18 -10.56
C LEU A 225 3.26 -17.52 -11.09
N THR A 226 2.63 -17.54 -12.26
CA THR A 226 2.09 -18.75 -12.89
C THR A 226 3.07 -19.43 -13.83
N GLY A 227 4.20 -18.80 -14.13
CA GLY A 227 5.22 -19.33 -15.04
C GLY A 227 4.89 -19.15 -16.51
N GLY A 228 4.15 -18.07 -16.86
CA GLY A 228 3.88 -17.68 -18.23
C GLY A 228 2.44 -17.93 -18.70
N ASP A 229 1.51 -18.21 -17.80
CA ASP A 229 0.10 -18.35 -18.19
C ASP A 229 -0.51 -16.99 -18.62
N ASP A 230 -1.60 -17.07 -19.38
CA ASP A 230 -2.35 -15.88 -19.79
C ASP A 230 -2.95 -15.15 -18.59
N PRO A 231 -2.51 -13.90 -18.31
CA PRO A 231 -3.00 -13.14 -17.17
C PRO A 231 -4.48 -12.72 -17.30
N TYR A 232 -5.05 -12.76 -18.49
CA TYR A 232 -6.44 -12.38 -18.76
C TYR A 232 -7.43 -13.55 -18.67
N ASP A 233 -6.94 -14.80 -18.54
CA ASP A 233 -7.80 -15.96 -18.30
C ASP A 233 -8.20 -16.04 -16.81
N ASP A 234 -9.48 -15.79 -16.52
CA ASP A 234 -10.04 -15.93 -15.17
C ASP A 234 -9.84 -17.33 -14.57
N ASN A 235 -9.74 -18.38 -15.41
CA ASN A 235 -9.50 -19.74 -14.90
C ASN A 235 -8.08 -19.90 -14.36
N VAL A 236 -7.10 -19.20 -14.91
CA VAL A 236 -5.73 -19.16 -14.37
C VAL A 236 -5.75 -18.57 -12.97
N VAL A 237 -6.39 -17.41 -12.81
CA VAL A 237 -6.51 -16.72 -11.51
C VAL A 237 -7.22 -17.62 -10.49
N LEU A 238 -8.36 -18.18 -10.85
CA LEU A 238 -9.19 -18.99 -9.94
C LEU A 238 -8.53 -20.30 -9.53
N LYS A 239 -7.83 -20.97 -10.44
CA LYS A 239 -7.24 -22.30 -10.16
C LYS A 239 -5.85 -22.22 -9.52
N LYS A 240 -5.05 -21.21 -9.89
CA LYS A 240 -3.64 -21.14 -9.47
C LYS A 240 -3.39 -20.14 -8.34
N LEU A 241 -4.15 -19.05 -8.29
CA LEU A 241 -3.86 -17.93 -7.39
C LEU A 241 -4.93 -17.70 -6.32
N PHE A 242 -6.22 -17.84 -6.65
CA PHE A 242 -7.29 -17.65 -5.66
C PHE A 242 -7.27 -18.76 -4.60
N ARG A 243 -7.54 -18.39 -3.34
CA ARG A 243 -7.57 -19.34 -2.21
C ARG A 243 -8.90 -19.28 -1.47
N PRO A 244 -9.34 -20.39 -0.86
CA PRO A 244 -10.61 -20.45 -0.12
C PRO A 244 -10.69 -19.50 1.09
N ASN A 245 -9.55 -19.13 1.68
CA ASN A 245 -9.49 -18.18 2.79
C ASN A 245 -9.51 -16.72 2.37
N PHE A 246 -9.33 -16.41 1.07
CA PHE A 246 -9.31 -15.02 0.60
C PHE A 246 -10.70 -14.40 0.72
N LYS A 247 -10.75 -13.23 1.33
CA LYS A 247 -11.91 -12.34 1.29
C LYS A 247 -11.99 -11.63 -0.05
N LEU A 248 -10.83 -11.28 -0.63
CA LEU A 248 -10.74 -10.54 -1.88
C LEU A 248 -9.39 -10.78 -2.57
N LEU A 249 -9.41 -11.16 -3.83
CA LEU A 249 -8.28 -11.07 -4.74
C LEU A 249 -8.59 -10.00 -5.79
N ILE A 250 -7.64 -9.09 -6.02
CA ILE A 250 -7.75 -8.01 -7.01
C ILE A 250 -6.61 -8.17 -8.01
N VAL A 251 -6.95 -8.03 -9.28
CA VAL A 251 -5.99 -7.94 -10.39
C VAL A 251 -6.12 -6.56 -11.00
N THR A 252 -5.08 -5.74 -10.91
CA THR A 252 -5.03 -4.42 -11.57
C THR A 252 -4.52 -4.58 -12.99
N GLU A 253 -5.13 -3.86 -13.94
CA GLU A 253 -4.91 -3.93 -15.38
C GLU A 253 -4.64 -2.54 -15.97
N GLY A 254 -3.81 -1.75 -15.29
CA GLY A 254 -3.43 -0.40 -15.70
C GLY A 254 -4.65 0.49 -16.00
N SER A 255 -4.70 1.03 -17.22
CA SER A 255 -5.79 1.91 -17.69
C SER A 255 -7.14 1.21 -17.80
N GLU A 256 -7.16 -0.12 -17.94
CA GLU A 256 -8.37 -0.92 -18.07
C GLU A 256 -9.11 -1.08 -16.72
N GLY A 257 -8.45 -0.80 -15.60
CA GLY A 257 -9.00 -0.84 -14.27
C GLY A 257 -8.63 -2.09 -13.49
N CYS A 258 -9.60 -2.84 -12.98
CA CYS A 258 -9.30 -4.03 -12.20
C CYS A 258 -10.37 -5.12 -12.31
N ARG A 259 -9.92 -6.36 -12.10
CA ARG A 259 -10.78 -7.53 -11.83
C ARG A 259 -10.78 -7.83 -10.36
N TYR A 260 -11.86 -8.39 -9.85
CA TYR A 260 -11.99 -8.79 -8.46
C TYR A 260 -12.64 -10.15 -8.32
N TYR A 261 -12.22 -10.89 -7.30
CA TYR A 261 -12.67 -12.25 -7.01
C TYR A 261 -12.91 -12.38 -5.51
N THR A 262 -14.10 -12.81 -5.15
CA THR A 262 -14.50 -13.18 -3.79
C THR A 262 -15.03 -14.61 -3.77
N GLN A 263 -15.43 -15.12 -2.61
CA GLN A 263 -16.08 -16.42 -2.52
C GLN A 263 -17.48 -16.45 -3.16
N LYS A 264 -18.13 -15.30 -3.32
CA LYS A 264 -19.53 -15.20 -3.74
C LYS A 264 -19.71 -14.63 -5.13
N PHE A 265 -18.84 -13.72 -5.52
CA PHE A 265 -18.97 -12.97 -6.78
C PHE A 265 -17.60 -12.56 -7.32
N ARG A 266 -17.57 -12.30 -8.59
CA ARG A 266 -16.41 -11.80 -9.32
C ARG A 266 -16.84 -10.87 -10.44
N GLY A 267 -15.97 -10.02 -10.88
CA GLY A 267 -16.28 -9.11 -11.96
C GLY A 267 -15.11 -8.19 -12.32
N ARG A 268 -15.43 -7.17 -13.11
CA ARG A 268 -14.48 -6.16 -13.57
C ARG A 268 -15.03 -4.76 -13.28
N VAL A 269 -14.15 -3.85 -12.90
CA VAL A 269 -14.44 -2.42 -12.75
C VAL A 269 -13.52 -1.66 -13.68
N ALA A 270 -14.11 -0.92 -14.62
CA ALA A 270 -13.36 -0.16 -15.61
C ALA A 270 -12.48 0.91 -14.95
N GLY A 271 -11.33 1.18 -15.56
CA GLY A 271 -10.43 2.24 -15.15
C GLY A 271 -11.00 3.62 -15.39
N MET A 272 -10.28 4.63 -14.90
CA MET A 272 -10.62 6.03 -15.10
C MET A 272 -9.71 6.64 -16.17
N LYS A 273 -10.28 7.46 -17.06
CA LYS A 273 -9.48 8.18 -18.05
C LYS A 273 -8.52 9.16 -17.36
N ALA A 274 -7.24 9.04 -17.66
CA ALA A 274 -6.19 9.92 -17.17
C ALA A 274 -5.16 10.14 -18.29
N SER A 275 -4.42 11.24 -18.23
CA SER A 275 -3.27 11.51 -19.09
C SER A 275 -2.00 11.23 -18.28
N PRO A 276 -1.36 10.07 -18.44
CA PRO A 276 -0.25 9.67 -17.59
C PRO A 276 0.99 10.53 -17.81
N VAL A 277 1.58 10.99 -16.71
CA VAL A 277 2.87 11.69 -16.65
C VAL A 277 3.92 10.79 -16.02
N ASP A 278 3.55 10.05 -14.96
CA ASP A 278 4.40 9.12 -14.23
C ASP A 278 3.55 8.04 -13.57
N THR A 279 3.82 6.78 -13.83
CA THR A 279 3.03 5.66 -13.28
C THR A 279 3.51 5.20 -11.91
N THR A 280 4.54 5.83 -11.35
CA THR A 280 5.08 5.50 -10.02
C THR A 280 4.03 5.71 -8.93
N GLY A 281 3.81 4.70 -8.11
CA GLY A 281 2.87 4.77 -6.98
C GLY A 281 1.40 4.60 -7.34
N ALA A 282 1.03 4.38 -8.61
CA ALA A 282 -0.36 4.18 -9.01
C ALA A 282 -1.00 2.94 -8.35
N GLY A 283 -0.25 1.84 -8.30
CA GLY A 283 -0.65 0.62 -7.59
C GLY A 283 -0.84 0.86 -6.10
N ASP A 284 0.09 1.59 -5.48
CA ASP A 284 0.03 1.92 -4.05
C ASP A 284 -1.16 2.83 -3.73
N ALA A 285 -1.46 3.79 -4.62
CA ALA A 285 -2.64 4.65 -4.50
C ALA A 285 -3.94 3.86 -4.64
N PHE A 286 -4.00 2.90 -5.56
CA PHE A 286 -5.13 1.98 -5.68
C PHE A 286 -5.31 1.17 -4.39
N VAL A 287 -4.23 0.58 -3.86
CA VAL A 287 -4.26 -0.16 -2.59
C VAL A 287 -4.72 0.74 -1.44
N SER A 288 -4.23 1.99 -1.37
CA SER A 288 -4.68 2.96 -0.37
C SER A 288 -6.18 3.20 -0.43
N GLY A 289 -6.74 3.37 -1.63
CA GLY A 289 -8.17 3.60 -1.84
C GLY A 289 -9.03 2.42 -1.40
N ILE A 290 -8.65 1.20 -1.78
CA ILE A 290 -9.43 0.01 -1.39
C ILE A 290 -9.30 -0.29 0.11
N LEU A 291 -8.10 -0.17 0.70
CA LEU A 291 -7.90 -0.41 2.13
C LEU A 291 -8.58 0.67 2.99
N PHE A 292 -8.56 1.93 2.56
CA PHE A 292 -9.34 3.00 3.19
C PHE A 292 -10.83 2.66 3.21
N SER A 293 -11.38 2.18 2.09
CA SER A 293 -12.79 1.81 1.99
C SER A 293 -13.13 0.62 2.89
N ILE A 294 -12.29 -0.42 2.92
CA ILE A 294 -12.48 -1.62 3.77
C ILE A 294 -12.31 -1.27 5.26
N ALA A 295 -11.38 -0.38 5.61
CA ALA A 295 -11.22 0.09 6.98
C ALA A 295 -12.45 0.85 7.45
N SER A 296 -13.09 1.63 6.58
CA SER A 296 -14.34 2.34 6.89
C SER A 296 -15.53 1.38 6.98
N ASP A 297 -15.53 0.31 6.17
CA ASP A 297 -16.63 -0.65 6.10
C ASP A 297 -16.15 -2.08 5.83
N SER A 298 -16.03 -2.87 6.87
CA SER A 298 -15.59 -4.27 6.79
C SER A 298 -16.63 -5.23 6.18
N THR A 299 -17.84 -4.75 5.89
CA THR A 299 -18.90 -5.56 5.27
C THR A 299 -18.91 -5.49 3.74
N LEU A 300 -18.00 -4.74 3.11
CA LEU A 300 -17.89 -4.62 1.65
C LEU A 300 -17.78 -5.98 0.93
N PHE A 301 -17.14 -6.98 1.56
CA PHE A 301 -17.03 -8.33 0.98
C PHE A 301 -18.36 -9.09 0.85
N GLN A 302 -19.46 -8.55 1.40
CA GLN A 302 -20.78 -9.19 1.41
C GLN A 302 -21.73 -8.61 0.37
N ASP A 303 -21.41 -7.43 -0.18
CA ASP A 303 -22.23 -6.67 -1.11
C ASP A 303 -21.40 -6.29 -2.35
N GLU A 304 -21.76 -6.90 -3.49
CA GLU A 304 -21.02 -6.71 -4.73
C GLU A 304 -21.06 -5.25 -5.21
N GLN A 305 -22.22 -4.58 -5.11
CA GLN A 305 -22.33 -3.20 -5.60
C GLN A 305 -21.45 -2.25 -4.78
N ARG A 306 -21.48 -2.39 -3.47
CA ARG A 306 -20.62 -1.56 -2.58
C ARG A 306 -19.15 -1.84 -2.79
N LEU A 307 -18.76 -3.11 -3.03
CA LEU A 307 -17.38 -3.45 -3.38
C LEU A 307 -16.97 -2.82 -4.71
N ARG A 308 -17.84 -2.86 -5.73
CA ARG A 308 -17.59 -2.22 -7.02
C ARG A 308 -17.40 -0.70 -6.89
N ASP A 309 -18.19 -0.05 -6.04
CA ASP A 309 -18.05 1.39 -5.77
C ASP A 309 -16.72 1.71 -5.07
N ALA A 310 -16.30 0.86 -4.12
CA ALA A 310 -14.99 0.97 -3.46
C ALA A 310 -13.83 0.73 -4.45
N LEU A 311 -13.95 -0.23 -5.37
CA LEU A 311 -12.96 -0.47 -6.42
C LEU A 311 -12.91 0.67 -7.45
N ARG A 312 -14.06 1.29 -7.76
CA ARG A 312 -14.10 2.50 -8.60
C ARG A 312 -13.38 3.67 -7.92
N PHE A 313 -13.57 3.84 -6.61
CA PHE A 313 -12.83 4.81 -5.81
C PHE A 313 -11.32 4.53 -5.85
N ALA A 314 -10.90 3.27 -5.69
CA ALA A 314 -9.50 2.86 -5.78
C ALA A 314 -8.90 3.11 -7.18
N ASN A 315 -9.63 2.81 -8.26
CA ASN A 315 -9.22 3.14 -9.63
C ASN A 315 -9.01 4.65 -9.82
N ALA A 316 -9.88 5.49 -9.23
CA ALA A 316 -9.73 6.94 -9.30
C ALA A 316 -8.48 7.42 -8.52
N CYS A 317 -8.14 6.78 -7.41
CA CYS A 317 -6.88 7.07 -6.69
C CYS A 317 -5.66 6.81 -7.59
N GLY A 318 -5.59 5.64 -8.24
CA GLY A 318 -4.50 5.31 -9.17
C GLY A 318 -4.45 6.26 -10.37
N ALA A 319 -5.61 6.57 -10.96
CA ALA A 319 -5.71 7.47 -12.11
C ALA A 319 -5.26 8.91 -11.79
N LEU A 320 -5.55 9.44 -10.62
CA LEU A 320 -5.07 10.76 -10.19
C LEU A 320 -3.55 10.74 -9.98
N THR A 321 -3.03 9.68 -9.37
CA THR A 321 -1.60 9.57 -9.09
C THR A 321 -0.77 9.58 -10.36
N VAL A 322 -1.19 8.91 -11.44
CA VAL A 322 -0.42 8.91 -12.69
C VAL A 322 -0.35 10.26 -13.40
N MET A 323 -1.17 11.24 -13.03
CA MET A 323 -1.20 12.57 -13.65
C MET A 323 -0.11 13.51 -13.11
N GLU A 324 0.60 13.12 -12.06
CA GLU A 324 1.67 13.89 -11.43
C GLU A 324 2.94 13.05 -11.30
N ARG A 325 4.09 13.70 -11.02
CA ARG A 325 5.38 13.02 -10.88
C ARG A 325 5.65 12.58 -9.44
N GLY A 326 6.17 11.36 -9.31
CA GLY A 326 6.57 10.73 -8.05
C GLY A 326 5.39 10.04 -7.36
N ALA A 327 5.68 9.19 -6.35
CA ALA A 327 4.66 8.46 -5.62
C ALA A 327 3.98 9.36 -4.57
N ILE A 328 4.63 9.56 -3.42
CA ILE A 328 4.04 10.32 -2.30
C ILE A 328 3.51 11.71 -2.70
N PRO A 329 4.22 12.54 -3.48
CA PRO A 329 3.69 13.85 -3.87
C PRO A 329 2.37 13.77 -4.66
N ALA A 330 2.23 12.74 -5.50
CA ALA A 330 1.10 12.55 -6.41
C ALA A 330 -0.14 11.88 -5.76
N LEU A 331 -0.01 11.30 -4.56
CA LEU A 331 -1.13 10.63 -3.87
C LEU A 331 -2.29 11.62 -3.64
N PRO A 332 -3.52 11.26 -4.04
CA PRO A 332 -4.65 12.17 -4.01
C PRO A 332 -5.24 12.37 -2.61
N THR A 333 -5.96 13.46 -2.43
CA THR A 333 -6.87 13.64 -1.30
C THR A 333 -8.24 13.04 -1.60
N LYS A 334 -9.00 12.74 -0.56
CA LYS A 334 -10.39 12.24 -0.69
C LYS A 334 -11.26 13.16 -1.56
N GLU A 335 -11.11 14.47 -1.40
CA GLU A 335 -11.84 15.47 -2.18
C GLU A 335 -11.49 15.38 -3.69
N ALA A 336 -10.21 15.26 -4.03
CA ALA A 336 -9.77 15.11 -5.42
C ALA A 336 -10.38 13.85 -6.06
N VAL A 337 -10.43 12.74 -5.32
CA VAL A 337 -11.04 11.49 -5.79
C VAL A 337 -12.54 11.67 -6.03
N HIS A 338 -13.28 12.26 -5.09
CA HIS A 338 -14.72 12.54 -5.28
C HIS A 338 -14.98 13.45 -6.46
N ASN A 339 -14.17 14.48 -6.66
CA ASN A 339 -14.29 15.39 -7.81
C ASN A 339 -14.09 14.66 -9.14
N MET A 340 -13.13 13.75 -9.23
CA MET A 340 -12.92 12.92 -10.43
C MET A 340 -14.13 12.01 -10.70
N LEU A 341 -14.63 11.33 -9.67
CA LEU A 341 -15.79 10.43 -9.78
C LEU A 341 -17.06 11.16 -10.19
N SER A 342 -17.30 12.36 -9.65
CA SER A 342 -18.48 13.18 -10.00
C SER A 342 -18.43 13.62 -11.47
N LYS A 343 -17.27 14.03 -11.98
CA LYS A 343 -17.09 14.38 -13.39
C LYS A 343 -17.33 13.19 -14.32
N ALA A 344 -16.88 12.00 -13.94
CA ALA A 344 -17.07 10.79 -14.73
C ALA A 344 -18.53 10.29 -14.76
N ALA A 345 -19.36 10.67 -13.79
CA ALA A 345 -20.79 10.34 -13.75
C ALA A 345 -21.66 11.29 -14.62
N THR A 346 -21.11 12.41 -15.06
CA THR A 346 -21.82 13.42 -15.87
C THR A 346 -21.54 13.33 -17.37
N VAL A 347 -20.67 12.42 -17.80
CA VAL A 347 -20.35 12.10 -19.20
C VAL A 347 -20.94 10.74 -19.57
#